data_ad8add66111ce7e9cc6f275033a7cc9f
#
_entry.id   ad8add66111ce7e9cc6f275033a7cc9f
#
_cell.length_a   1.000
_cell.length_b   1.000
_cell.length_c   1.000
_cell.angle_alpha   90.00
_cell.angle_beta   90.00
_cell.angle_gamma   90.00
#
_symmetry.space_group_name_H-M   'P 1'
#
loop_
_entity.id
_entity.type
_entity.pdbx_description
1 polymer ?
#
loop_
_entity_poly.entity_id
_entity_poly.type
_entity_poly.pdbx_seq_one_letter_code
_entity_poly.pdbx_strand_id
1 'polypeptide(L)'
;AVIPIATLAAQVMATCAEDTKTPVVYAAISDPEAAEMTDIDYVTGTSDALNTKFILDMMLAQDPEVKKVGLLYSLSEDNSKTPIAEAKAYLEEKGIGYTEKTANTNDEVITAASALIAEDVDAIFTPTDNVIMSAELAIYESLAEAGIPHYTGADSFVRNGAFATCGVNYTDLGHETADLAYTAMTEGMDSLEDFYLAEGGIITVNTETARVLGVDYSVFKDMGTLLEVGTTED
;
A
#
# COMPACT_ATOMS: atom_id res chain seq x y z
N ALA A 1 17.06 1.20 -21.11
CA ALA A 1 16.14 0.61 -20.12
C ALA A 1 14.81 1.35 -20.12
N VAL A 2 13.76 0.69 -19.67
CA VAL A 2 12.47 1.30 -19.36
C VAL A 2 12.22 1.17 -17.85
N ILE A 3 11.60 2.18 -17.26
CA ILE A 3 11.35 2.21 -15.81
C ILE A 3 9.85 2.34 -15.58
N PRO A 4 9.08 1.23 -15.59
CA PRO A 4 7.67 1.26 -15.23
C PRO A 4 7.49 1.43 -13.72
N ILE A 5 6.42 2.08 -13.30
CA ILE A 5 6.06 2.29 -11.91
C ILE A 5 4.78 1.50 -11.61
N ALA A 6 4.77 0.76 -10.53
CA ALA A 6 3.70 -0.13 -10.07
C ALA A 6 3.49 -1.39 -10.95
N THR A 7 2.75 -2.35 -10.40
CA THR A 7 2.65 -3.73 -10.90
C THR A 7 2.15 -3.82 -12.32
N LEU A 8 1.01 -3.23 -12.64
CA LEU A 8 0.38 -3.36 -13.96
C LEU A 8 1.25 -2.78 -15.08
N ALA A 9 1.88 -1.61 -14.84
CA ALA A 9 2.77 -0.98 -15.81
C ALA A 9 4.01 -1.86 -16.06
N ALA A 10 4.56 -2.48 -15.02
CA ALA A 10 5.70 -3.37 -15.13
C ALA A 10 5.39 -4.64 -15.92
N GLN A 11 4.27 -5.30 -15.65
CA GLN A 11 3.80 -6.48 -16.40
C GLN A 11 3.64 -6.19 -17.89
N VAL A 12 3.02 -5.05 -18.22
CA VAL A 12 2.87 -4.62 -19.63
C VAL A 12 4.22 -4.36 -20.28
N MET A 13 5.15 -3.65 -19.58
CA MET A 13 6.46 -3.34 -20.13
C MET A 13 7.34 -4.59 -20.27
N ALA A 14 7.30 -5.53 -19.34
CA ALA A 14 7.99 -6.81 -19.45
C ALA A 14 7.53 -7.59 -20.69
N THR A 15 6.22 -7.67 -20.90
CA THR A 15 5.65 -8.30 -22.11
C THR A 15 6.09 -7.58 -23.40
N CYS A 16 6.05 -6.24 -23.41
CA CYS A 16 6.48 -5.46 -24.60
C CYS A 16 7.98 -5.59 -24.89
N ALA A 17 8.80 -5.85 -23.87
CA ALA A 17 10.25 -5.97 -24.01
C ALA A 17 10.71 -7.40 -24.37
N GLU A 18 9.82 -8.39 -24.40
CA GLU A 18 10.17 -9.81 -24.57
C GLU A 18 11.02 -10.09 -25.82
N ASP A 19 10.64 -9.56 -26.97
CA ASP A 19 11.36 -9.77 -28.23
C ASP A 19 12.70 -9.02 -28.30
N THR A 20 12.80 -7.87 -27.65
CA THR A 20 13.99 -6.98 -27.72
C THR A 20 14.97 -7.20 -26.59
N LYS A 21 14.51 -7.87 -25.50
CA LYS A 21 15.25 -7.97 -24.23
C LYS A 21 15.74 -6.63 -23.71
N THR A 22 14.97 -5.59 -23.99
CA THR A 22 15.25 -4.26 -23.44
C THR A 22 15.15 -4.32 -21.91
N PRO A 23 16.17 -3.88 -21.15
CA PRO A 23 16.11 -3.90 -19.69
C PRO A 23 14.88 -3.19 -19.15
N VAL A 24 14.10 -3.88 -18.34
CA VAL A 24 12.95 -3.37 -17.61
C VAL A 24 13.33 -3.33 -16.13
N VAL A 25 13.39 -2.13 -15.57
CA VAL A 25 13.74 -1.91 -14.16
C VAL A 25 12.55 -1.24 -13.50
N TYR A 26 11.71 -2.05 -12.87
CA TYR A 26 10.48 -1.52 -12.28
C TYR A 26 10.71 -0.84 -10.94
N ALA A 27 9.84 0.10 -10.62
CA ALA A 27 9.75 0.73 -9.30
C ALA A 27 8.45 0.30 -8.60
N ALA A 28 8.55 -0.06 -7.32
CA ALA A 28 7.42 -0.27 -6.43
C ALA A 28 6.44 -1.36 -6.91
N ILE A 29 6.89 -2.60 -6.99
CA ILE A 29 6.03 -3.78 -7.05
C ILE A 29 5.97 -4.40 -5.65
N SER A 30 4.78 -4.50 -5.06
CA SER A 30 4.63 -4.98 -3.69
C SER A 30 4.90 -6.49 -3.54
N ASP A 31 4.57 -7.28 -4.57
CA ASP A 31 4.81 -8.72 -4.60
C ASP A 31 5.29 -9.15 -6.01
N PRO A 32 6.61 -9.07 -6.27
CA PRO A 32 7.17 -9.42 -7.58
C PRO A 32 6.95 -10.89 -7.98
N GLU A 33 6.91 -11.81 -7.02
CA GLU A 33 6.66 -13.23 -7.29
C GLU A 33 5.21 -13.45 -7.73
N ALA A 34 4.23 -12.92 -6.99
CA ALA A 34 2.82 -13.01 -7.34
C ALA A 34 2.49 -12.26 -8.65
N ALA A 35 3.26 -11.23 -8.97
CA ALA A 35 3.16 -10.48 -10.23
C ALA A 35 3.81 -11.19 -11.42
N GLU A 36 4.44 -12.36 -11.22
CA GLU A 36 5.18 -13.11 -12.25
C GLU A 36 6.34 -12.28 -12.87
N MET A 37 7.03 -11.48 -12.04
CA MET A 37 8.11 -10.58 -12.47
C MET A 37 9.50 -11.08 -12.08
N THR A 38 9.62 -12.33 -11.64
CA THR A 38 10.86 -13.01 -11.28
C THR A 38 11.30 -14.01 -12.36
N ASP A 39 12.57 -14.45 -12.33
CA ASP A 39 13.12 -15.40 -13.29
C ASP A 39 13.05 -14.94 -14.75
N ILE A 40 13.13 -13.62 -15.00
CA ILE A 40 13.10 -13.01 -16.34
C ILE A 40 14.41 -12.25 -16.59
N ASP A 41 15.29 -12.78 -17.42
CA ASP A 41 16.67 -12.30 -17.66
C ASP A 41 16.84 -10.79 -17.93
N TYR A 42 15.80 -10.10 -18.37
CA TYR A 42 15.81 -8.68 -18.72
C TYR A 42 14.95 -7.82 -17.77
N VAL A 43 14.51 -8.38 -16.64
CA VAL A 43 13.64 -7.71 -15.66
C VAL A 43 14.32 -7.70 -14.29
N THR A 44 14.27 -6.56 -13.62
CA THR A 44 14.63 -6.37 -12.21
C THR A 44 13.88 -5.16 -11.68
N GLY A 45 14.05 -4.83 -10.41
CA GLY A 45 13.48 -3.59 -9.85
C GLY A 45 13.42 -3.56 -8.34
N THR A 46 12.68 -2.60 -7.83
CA THR A 46 12.50 -2.41 -6.39
C THR A 46 11.11 -2.81 -5.93
N SER A 47 11.05 -3.48 -4.78
CA SER A 47 9.80 -3.88 -4.15
C SER A 47 9.50 -3.00 -2.92
N ASP A 48 8.25 -2.56 -2.84
CA ASP A 48 7.65 -1.88 -1.69
C ASP A 48 6.80 -2.85 -0.84
N ALA A 49 7.26 -4.10 -0.69
CA ALA A 49 6.54 -5.15 0.01
C ALA A 49 5.93 -4.67 1.33
N LEU A 50 4.63 -4.90 1.50
CA LEU A 50 3.87 -4.41 2.63
C LEU A 50 4.01 -5.35 3.83
N ASN A 51 4.29 -4.80 5.00
CA ASN A 51 4.16 -5.52 6.25
C ASN A 51 2.73 -5.40 6.79
N THR A 52 1.81 -6.13 6.17
CA THR A 52 0.38 -6.14 6.51
C THR A 52 0.13 -6.37 8.00
N LYS A 53 0.85 -7.35 8.56
CA LYS A 53 0.72 -7.69 9.98
C LYS A 53 1.09 -6.52 10.88
N PHE A 54 2.16 -5.81 10.57
CA PHE A 54 2.60 -4.66 11.38
C PHE A 54 1.57 -3.52 11.35
N ILE A 55 0.94 -3.25 10.21
CA ILE A 55 -0.13 -2.25 10.10
C ILE A 55 -1.34 -2.65 10.96
N LEU A 56 -1.71 -3.92 10.97
CA LEU A 56 -2.79 -4.42 11.82
C LEU A 56 -2.40 -4.44 13.30
N ASP A 57 -1.12 -4.70 13.63
CA ASP A 57 -0.60 -4.53 15.00
C ASP A 57 -0.67 -3.06 15.46
N MET A 58 -0.39 -2.08 14.55
CA MET A 58 -0.59 -0.66 14.83
C MET A 58 -2.06 -0.34 15.13
N MET A 59 -2.97 -0.86 14.31
CA MET A 59 -4.42 -0.70 14.52
C MET A 59 -4.82 -1.16 15.92
N LEU A 60 -4.43 -2.38 16.32
CA LEU A 60 -4.76 -2.95 17.62
C LEU A 60 -4.00 -2.29 18.78
N ALA A 61 -2.83 -1.72 18.54
CA ALA A 61 -2.10 -0.94 19.55
C ALA A 61 -2.78 0.41 19.83
N GLN A 62 -3.35 1.03 18.79
CA GLN A 62 -4.09 2.28 18.91
C GLN A 62 -5.48 2.07 19.54
N ASP A 63 -6.19 1.02 19.09
CA ASP A 63 -7.48 0.62 19.67
C ASP A 63 -7.56 -0.90 19.90
N PRO A 64 -7.35 -1.38 21.14
CA PRO A 64 -7.45 -2.79 21.48
C PRO A 64 -8.88 -3.35 21.44
N GLU A 65 -9.90 -2.50 21.33
CA GLU A 65 -11.32 -2.90 21.34
C GLU A 65 -11.88 -3.16 19.94
N VAL A 66 -11.06 -3.06 18.89
CA VAL A 66 -11.45 -3.38 17.49
C VAL A 66 -12.01 -4.80 17.42
N LYS A 67 -13.22 -4.95 16.88
CA LYS A 67 -13.93 -6.23 16.71
C LYS A 67 -14.29 -6.55 15.29
N LYS A 68 -14.37 -5.53 14.42
CA LYS A 68 -14.75 -5.69 13.02
C LYS A 68 -13.98 -4.73 12.11
N VAL A 69 -13.25 -5.28 11.17
CA VAL A 69 -12.44 -4.52 10.20
C VAL A 69 -13.06 -4.57 8.80
N GLY A 70 -13.15 -3.41 8.15
CA GLY A 70 -13.45 -3.32 6.73
C GLY A 70 -12.20 -3.57 5.90
N LEU A 71 -12.26 -4.48 4.93
CA LEU A 71 -11.21 -4.67 3.93
C LEU A 71 -11.69 -4.05 2.62
N LEU A 72 -11.03 -2.96 2.21
CA LEU A 72 -11.39 -2.19 1.00
C LEU A 72 -10.26 -2.31 -0.03
N TYR A 73 -10.54 -2.89 -1.19
CA TYR A 73 -9.53 -3.13 -2.21
C TYR A 73 -10.13 -3.33 -3.61
N SER A 74 -9.28 -3.33 -4.64
CA SER A 74 -9.69 -3.62 -6.02
C SER A 74 -9.35 -5.05 -6.43
N LEU A 75 -10.25 -5.70 -7.14
CA LEU A 75 -9.99 -7.01 -7.76
C LEU A 75 -9.13 -6.90 -9.02
N SER A 76 -8.97 -5.71 -9.58
CA SER A 76 -8.12 -5.45 -10.75
C SER A 76 -6.64 -5.22 -10.40
N GLU A 77 -6.31 -5.11 -9.11
CA GLU A 77 -4.97 -4.87 -8.60
C GLU A 77 -4.38 -6.18 -8.03
N ASP A 78 -3.41 -6.76 -8.73
CA ASP A 78 -2.75 -8.02 -8.29
C ASP A 78 -1.98 -7.83 -6.98
N ASN A 79 -1.38 -6.65 -6.76
CA ASN A 79 -0.69 -6.26 -5.55
C ASN A 79 -1.58 -6.21 -4.28
N SER A 80 -2.90 -6.20 -4.44
CA SER A 80 -3.83 -6.26 -3.30
C SER A 80 -4.09 -7.68 -2.79
N LYS A 81 -3.83 -8.72 -3.60
CA LYS A 81 -4.22 -10.11 -3.29
C LYS A 81 -3.51 -10.67 -2.06
N THR A 82 -2.18 -10.64 -2.05
CA THR A 82 -1.36 -11.16 -0.94
C THR A 82 -1.64 -10.43 0.37
N PRO A 83 -1.60 -9.07 0.44
CA PRO A 83 -1.88 -8.35 1.68
C PRO A 83 -3.31 -8.57 2.20
N ILE A 84 -4.31 -8.71 1.34
CA ILE A 84 -5.68 -9.01 1.78
C ILE A 84 -5.79 -10.43 2.33
N ALA A 85 -5.12 -11.42 1.73
CA ALA A 85 -5.08 -12.78 2.27
C ALA A 85 -4.38 -12.83 3.65
N GLU A 86 -3.27 -12.11 3.80
CA GLU A 86 -2.56 -11.96 5.08
C GLU A 86 -3.43 -11.26 6.14
N ALA A 87 -4.13 -10.18 5.77
CA ALA A 87 -5.02 -9.47 6.68
C ALA A 87 -6.14 -10.37 7.19
N LYS A 88 -6.78 -11.14 6.31
CA LYS A 88 -7.81 -12.11 6.71
C LYS A 88 -7.27 -13.16 7.69
N ALA A 89 -6.14 -13.77 7.36
CA ALA A 89 -5.51 -14.79 8.20
C ALA A 89 -5.16 -14.22 9.59
N TYR A 90 -4.62 -12.99 9.64
CA TYR A 90 -4.30 -12.31 10.88
C TYR A 90 -5.54 -12.00 11.72
N LEU A 91 -6.59 -11.46 11.11
CA LEU A 91 -7.84 -11.13 11.81
C LEU A 91 -8.53 -12.39 12.34
N GLU A 92 -8.53 -13.48 11.57
CA GLU A 92 -9.05 -14.79 11.99
C GLU A 92 -8.26 -15.35 13.19
N GLU A 93 -6.91 -15.25 13.16
CA GLU A 93 -6.06 -15.66 14.29
C GLU A 93 -6.38 -14.88 15.57
N LYS A 94 -6.69 -13.59 15.44
CA LYS A 94 -7.06 -12.71 16.56
C LYS A 94 -8.53 -12.84 16.99
N GLY A 95 -9.35 -13.55 16.24
CA GLY A 95 -10.80 -13.66 16.49
C GLY A 95 -11.56 -12.36 16.20
N ILE A 96 -11.02 -11.49 15.32
CA ILE A 96 -11.62 -10.25 14.89
C ILE A 96 -12.43 -10.50 13.61
N GLY A 97 -13.68 -10.04 13.58
CA GLY A 97 -14.52 -10.13 12.40
C GLY A 97 -14.07 -9.18 11.30
N TYR A 98 -14.35 -9.51 10.03
CA TYR A 98 -14.11 -8.59 8.93
C TYR A 98 -15.25 -8.63 7.91
N THR A 99 -15.33 -7.58 7.13
CA THR A 99 -16.21 -7.49 5.95
C THR A 99 -15.43 -6.93 4.78
N GLU A 100 -15.69 -7.44 3.58
CA GLU A 100 -14.97 -7.06 2.37
C GLU A 100 -15.85 -6.21 1.46
N LYS A 101 -15.27 -5.14 0.94
CA LYS A 101 -15.84 -4.37 -0.17
C LYS A 101 -14.79 -4.20 -1.25
N THR A 102 -15.19 -4.47 -2.48
CA THR A 102 -14.31 -4.31 -3.64
C THR A 102 -14.84 -3.22 -4.56
N ALA A 103 -13.91 -2.50 -5.18
CA ALA A 103 -14.22 -1.42 -6.11
C ALA A 103 -13.17 -1.37 -7.22
N ASN A 104 -13.58 -1.01 -8.43
CA ASN A 104 -12.69 -0.89 -9.59
C ASN A 104 -12.76 0.51 -10.24
N THR A 105 -13.58 1.41 -9.70
CA THR A 105 -13.74 2.80 -10.13
C THR A 105 -13.91 3.70 -8.91
N ASN A 106 -13.62 5.01 -9.06
CA ASN A 106 -13.78 5.97 -7.97
C ASN A 106 -15.21 6.01 -7.41
N ASP A 107 -16.24 5.93 -8.26
CA ASP A 107 -17.65 5.93 -7.83
C ASP A 107 -17.98 4.66 -7.02
N GLU A 108 -17.41 3.52 -7.40
CA GLU A 108 -17.55 2.27 -6.64
C GLU A 108 -16.82 2.36 -5.30
N VAL A 109 -15.65 3.02 -5.22
CA VAL A 109 -14.92 3.24 -3.95
C VAL A 109 -15.76 4.06 -2.98
N ILE A 110 -16.36 5.17 -3.43
CA ILE A 110 -17.25 6.01 -2.61
C ILE A 110 -18.45 5.18 -2.11
N THR A 111 -19.03 4.36 -2.97
CA THR A 111 -20.14 3.48 -2.60
C THR A 111 -19.70 2.41 -1.59
N ALA A 112 -18.53 1.80 -1.78
CA ALA A 112 -17.97 0.79 -0.90
C ALA A 112 -17.64 1.36 0.49
N ALA A 113 -17.01 2.55 0.55
CA ALA A 113 -16.74 3.26 1.81
C ALA A 113 -18.03 3.58 2.57
N SER A 114 -19.05 4.09 1.87
CA SER A 114 -20.37 4.33 2.47
C SER A 114 -21.03 3.06 3.02
N ALA A 115 -20.85 1.94 2.33
CA ALA A 115 -21.36 0.64 2.79
C ALA A 115 -20.61 0.16 4.05
N LEU A 116 -19.29 0.35 4.14
CA LEU A 116 -18.50 0.02 5.33
C LEU A 116 -18.93 0.87 6.54
N ILE A 117 -19.18 2.17 6.34
CA ILE A 117 -19.75 3.04 7.37
C ILE A 117 -21.09 2.49 7.86
N ALA A 118 -21.98 2.14 6.93
CA ALA A 118 -23.31 1.61 7.28
C ALA A 118 -23.28 0.22 7.96
N GLU A 119 -22.20 -0.52 7.77
CA GLU A 119 -21.98 -1.82 8.42
C GLU A 119 -21.30 -1.69 9.80
N ASP A 120 -21.00 -0.48 10.25
CA ASP A 120 -20.46 -0.17 11.57
C ASP A 120 -19.15 -0.93 11.84
N VAL A 121 -18.17 -0.76 10.91
CA VAL A 121 -16.82 -1.30 11.11
C VAL A 121 -16.01 -0.38 12.02
N ASP A 122 -15.13 -0.97 12.85
CA ASP A 122 -14.31 -0.20 13.81
C ASP A 122 -13.10 0.47 13.14
N ALA A 123 -12.60 -0.10 12.05
CA ALA A 123 -11.49 0.41 11.26
C ALA A 123 -11.55 -0.13 9.83
N ILE A 124 -10.83 0.50 8.89
CA ILE A 124 -10.65 -0.01 7.53
C ILE A 124 -9.17 -0.26 7.27
N PHE A 125 -8.87 -1.33 6.53
CA PHE A 125 -7.57 -1.62 5.96
C PHE A 125 -7.64 -1.68 4.43
N THR A 126 -6.73 -0.95 3.77
CA THR A 126 -6.50 -0.98 2.32
C THR A 126 -5.02 -1.22 2.06
N PRO A 127 -4.61 -2.19 1.23
CA PRO A 127 -3.21 -2.36 0.84
C PRO A 127 -2.70 -1.23 -0.08
N THR A 128 -1.57 -1.43 -0.77
CA THR A 128 -1.04 -0.50 -1.79
C THR A 128 -1.87 -0.52 -3.07
N ASP A 129 -3.14 -0.22 -3.00
CA ASP A 129 -4.13 -0.30 -4.07
C ASP A 129 -4.30 1.05 -4.78
N ASN A 130 -3.91 1.13 -6.06
CA ASN A 130 -3.93 2.37 -6.82
C ASN A 130 -5.34 2.87 -7.14
N VAL A 131 -6.30 1.95 -7.29
CA VAL A 131 -7.71 2.32 -7.55
C VAL A 131 -8.30 3.01 -6.32
N ILE A 132 -8.10 2.41 -5.13
CA ILE A 132 -8.60 3.00 -3.88
C ILE A 132 -7.86 4.31 -3.59
N MET A 133 -6.53 4.33 -3.75
CA MET A 133 -5.69 5.52 -3.51
C MET A 133 -6.17 6.72 -4.33
N SER A 134 -6.53 6.52 -5.59
CA SER A 134 -7.00 7.60 -6.48
C SER A 134 -8.33 8.24 -6.03
N ALA A 135 -9.10 7.55 -5.20
CA ALA A 135 -10.38 8.02 -4.66
C ALA A 135 -10.29 8.45 -3.18
N GLU A 136 -9.12 8.36 -2.53
CA GLU A 136 -8.97 8.60 -1.08
C GLU A 136 -9.48 9.98 -0.67
N LEU A 137 -9.14 11.04 -1.42
CA LEU A 137 -9.63 12.40 -1.17
C LEU A 137 -11.17 12.52 -1.19
N ALA A 138 -11.88 11.59 -1.82
CA ALA A 138 -13.34 11.60 -1.88
C ALA A 138 -14.00 10.83 -0.72
N ILE A 139 -13.25 10.04 0.04
CA ILE A 139 -13.81 9.17 1.09
C ILE A 139 -13.32 9.50 2.50
N TYR A 140 -12.10 10.06 2.65
CA TYR A 140 -11.45 10.21 3.96
C TYR A 140 -12.26 11.03 4.96
N GLU A 141 -12.90 12.14 4.52
CA GLU A 141 -13.69 12.99 5.42
C GLU A 141 -14.88 12.22 6.00
N SER A 142 -15.62 11.49 5.16
CA SER A 142 -16.78 10.73 5.60
C SER A 142 -16.40 9.57 6.54
N LEU A 143 -15.26 8.94 6.33
CA LEU A 143 -14.72 7.92 7.23
C LEU A 143 -14.30 8.51 8.56
N ALA A 144 -13.57 9.63 8.56
CA ALA A 144 -13.12 10.31 9.77
C ALA A 144 -14.31 10.88 10.59
N GLU A 145 -15.32 11.46 9.93
CA GLU A 145 -16.55 11.93 10.59
C GLU A 145 -17.38 10.78 11.20
N ALA A 146 -17.33 9.60 10.58
CA ALA A 146 -17.94 8.38 11.12
C ALA A 146 -17.13 7.76 12.28
N GLY A 147 -15.94 8.29 12.59
CA GLY A 147 -15.05 7.76 13.63
C GLY A 147 -14.31 6.48 13.19
N ILE A 148 -14.18 6.23 11.90
CA ILE A 148 -13.57 5.01 11.35
C ILE A 148 -12.16 5.33 10.82
N PRO A 149 -11.07 4.96 11.52
CA PRO A 149 -9.71 5.17 11.05
C PRO A 149 -9.42 4.28 9.83
N HIS A 150 -8.81 4.88 8.80
CA HIS A 150 -8.37 4.18 7.59
C HIS A 150 -6.87 3.92 7.65
N TYR A 151 -6.49 2.66 7.79
CA TYR A 151 -5.11 2.18 7.75
C TYR A 151 -4.78 1.69 6.35
N THR A 152 -3.62 2.07 5.83
CA THR A 152 -3.32 1.88 4.40
C THR A 152 -1.90 1.38 4.15
N GLY A 153 -1.63 0.94 2.93
CA GLY A 153 -0.34 0.36 2.53
C GLY A 153 0.72 1.38 2.11
N ALA A 154 0.37 2.67 1.92
CA ALA A 154 1.32 3.67 1.43
C ALA A 154 1.07 5.06 2.01
N ASP A 155 2.13 5.88 2.10
CA ASP A 155 2.05 7.26 2.62
C ASP A 155 1.24 8.21 1.72
N SER A 156 1.11 7.90 0.43
CA SER A 156 0.26 8.64 -0.49
C SER A 156 -1.22 8.67 -0.07
N PHE A 157 -1.74 7.57 0.47
CA PHE A 157 -3.08 7.55 1.07
C PHE A 157 -3.18 8.51 2.26
N VAL A 158 -2.18 8.47 3.15
CA VAL A 158 -2.16 9.30 4.36
C VAL A 158 -2.08 10.78 4.01
N ARG A 159 -1.31 11.13 2.98
CA ARG A 159 -1.26 12.50 2.43
C ARG A 159 -2.57 12.91 1.77
N ASN A 160 -3.39 11.96 1.31
CA ASN A 160 -4.73 12.18 0.78
C ASN A 160 -5.84 12.03 1.84
N GLY A 161 -5.48 11.99 3.12
CA GLY A 161 -6.43 12.04 4.22
C GLY A 161 -6.66 10.74 4.98
N ALA A 162 -6.13 9.58 4.55
CA ALA A 162 -6.17 8.37 5.37
C ALA A 162 -5.46 8.58 6.71
N PHE A 163 -5.79 7.77 7.71
CA PHE A 163 -5.28 7.98 9.06
C PHE A 163 -3.80 7.64 9.20
N ALA A 164 -3.41 6.42 8.89
CA ALA A 164 -2.04 5.96 9.13
C ALA A 164 -1.59 4.83 8.19
N THR A 165 -0.29 4.73 8.01
CA THR A 165 0.40 3.63 7.33
C THR A 165 1.71 3.28 8.01
N CYS A 166 2.27 2.11 7.66
CA CYS A 166 3.68 1.81 7.83
C CYS A 166 4.23 1.29 6.50
N GLY A 167 5.14 2.02 5.88
CA GLY A 167 5.62 1.74 4.55
C GLY A 167 7.08 2.12 4.33
N VAL A 168 7.44 2.32 3.08
CA VAL A 168 8.78 2.67 2.60
C VAL A 168 8.88 4.18 2.31
N ASN A 169 10.11 4.68 2.19
CA ASN A 169 10.37 6.00 1.62
C ASN A 169 10.43 5.90 0.09
N TYR A 170 9.41 6.36 -0.60
CA TYR A 170 9.35 6.28 -2.05
C TYR A 170 10.39 7.14 -2.78
N THR A 171 10.96 8.18 -2.13
CA THR A 171 12.08 8.94 -2.69
C THR A 171 13.35 8.08 -2.71
N ASP A 172 13.65 7.38 -1.62
CA ASP A 172 14.81 6.51 -1.53
C ASP A 172 14.65 5.30 -2.46
N LEU A 173 13.46 4.70 -2.53
CA LEU A 173 13.11 3.64 -3.49
C LEU A 173 13.34 4.11 -4.95
N GLY A 174 12.94 5.33 -5.27
CA GLY A 174 13.17 5.91 -6.59
C GLY A 174 14.65 6.10 -6.93
N HIS A 175 15.47 6.49 -5.95
CA HIS A 175 16.93 6.56 -6.11
C HIS A 175 17.53 5.18 -6.36
N GLU A 176 17.16 4.19 -5.56
CA GLU A 176 17.60 2.80 -5.73
C GLU A 176 17.22 2.24 -7.11
N THR A 177 15.97 2.48 -7.54
CA THR A 177 15.52 2.08 -8.89
C THR A 177 16.36 2.73 -9.98
N ALA A 178 16.75 4.01 -9.83
CA ALA A 178 17.59 4.71 -10.80
C ALA A 178 19.02 4.14 -10.86
N ASP A 179 19.59 3.76 -9.73
CA ASP A 179 20.90 3.12 -9.64
C ASP A 179 20.89 1.73 -10.28
N LEU A 180 19.82 0.94 -10.06
CA LEU A 180 19.63 -0.34 -10.75
C LEU A 180 19.50 -0.16 -12.26
N ALA A 181 18.75 0.83 -12.72
CA ALA A 181 18.62 1.14 -14.15
C ALA A 181 19.95 1.56 -14.77
N TYR A 182 20.76 2.33 -14.05
CA TYR A 182 22.11 2.70 -14.48
C TYR A 182 23.00 1.46 -14.61
N THR A 183 23.01 0.58 -13.62
CA THR A 183 23.77 -0.69 -13.64
C THR A 183 23.32 -1.59 -14.80
N ALA A 184 22.00 -1.77 -14.97
CA ALA A 184 21.44 -2.54 -16.09
C ALA A 184 21.91 -2.05 -17.46
N MET A 185 22.06 -0.71 -17.64
CA MET A 185 22.49 -0.12 -18.89
C MET A 185 24.01 -0.15 -19.12
N THR A 186 24.82 -0.14 -18.06
CA THR A 186 26.29 0.00 -18.17
C THR A 186 27.03 -1.33 -17.95
N GLU A 187 26.50 -2.19 -17.11
CA GLU A 187 27.12 -3.45 -16.71
C GLU A 187 26.33 -4.69 -17.17
N GLY A 188 25.06 -4.50 -17.57
CA GLY A 188 24.15 -5.55 -17.99
C GLY A 188 23.30 -6.07 -16.84
N MET A 189 22.41 -7.03 -17.16
CA MET A 189 21.45 -7.60 -16.21
C MET A 189 22.03 -8.76 -15.39
N ASP A 190 23.09 -9.41 -15.84
CA ASP A 190 23.62 -10.67 -15.28
C ASP A 190 24.08 -10.57 -13.81
N SER A 191 24.35 -9.37 -13.31
CA SER A 191 24.78 -9.12 -11.93
C SER A 191 23.68 -8.66 -11.00
N LEU A 192 22.47 -8.47 -11.53
CA LEU A 192 21.32 -7.98 -10.76
C LEU A 192 20.48 -9.16 -10.28
N GLU A 193 19.93 -9.00 -9.08
CA GLU A 193 18.92 -9.93 -8.54
C GLU A 193 17.57 -9.69 -9.22
N ASP A 194 16.63 -10.62 -9.06
CA ASP A 194 15.28 -10.48 -9.61
C ASP A 194 14.59 -9.23 -9.07
N PHE A 195 14.77 -8.92 -7.79
CA PHE A 195 14.30 -7.69 -7.17
C PHE A 195 15.05 -7.34 -5.87
N TYR A 196 14.86 -6.09 -5.44
CA TYR A 196 15.43 -5.53 -4.22
C TYR A 196 14.31 -4.98 -3.33
N LEU A 197 14.32 -5.38 -2.05
CA LEU A 197 13.36 -4.89 -1.07
C LEU A 197 13.75 -3.48 -0.60
N ALA A 198 12.86 -2.51 -0.78
CA ALA A 198 13.05 -1.19 -0.19
C ALA A 198 13.01 -1.23 1.34
N GLU A 199 13.84 -0.40 1.99
CA GLU A 199 13.86 -0.31 3.44
C GLU A 199 12.55 0.31 3.96
N GLY A 200 11.82 -0.44 4.80
CA GLY A 200 10.51 -0.07 5.34
C GLY A 200 10.57 0.41 6.80
N GLY A 201 9.41 0.45 7.46
CA GLY A 201 9.29 0.74 8.89
C GLY A 201 9.07 2.22 9.22
N ILE A 202 8.71 3.05 8.23
CA ILE A 202 8.29 4.43 8.45
C ILE A 202 6.78 4.47 8.69
N ILE A 203 6.40 4.86 9.91
CA ILE A 203 4.99 5.08 10.26
C ILE A 203 4.63 6.52 9.89
N THR A 204 3.69 6.69 8.96
CA THR A 204 3.17 8.01 8.59
C THR A 204 1.76 8.16 9.14
N VAL A 205 1.47 9.31 9.79
CA VAL A 205 0.16 9.63 10.37
C VAL A 205 -0.32 10.99 9.86
N ASN A 206 -1.58 11.05 9.44
CA ASN A 206 -2.25 12.31 9.14
C ASN A 206 -2.80 12.93 10.44
N THR A 207 -2.20 14.05 10.84
CA THR A 207 -2.53 14.72 12.11
C THR A 207 -3.90 15.42 12.07
N GLU A 208 -4.37 15.82 10.89
CA GLU A 208 -5.68 16.45 10.71
C GLU A 208 -6.79 15.41 10.84
N THR A 209 -6.63 14.27 10.19
CA THR A 209 -7.54 13.12 10.29
C THR A 209 -7.55 12.55 11.71
N ALA A 210 -6.38 12.39 12.35
CA ALA A 210 -6.29 11.97 13.76
C ALA A 210 -7.08 12.87 14.69
N ARG A 211 -7.04 14.20 14.46
CA ARG A 211 -7.80 15.19 15.24
C ARG A 211 -9.31 15.06 15.03
N VAL A 212 -9.77 14.82 13.80
CA VAL A 212 -11.20 14.60 13.51
C VAL A 212 -11.69 13.31 14.16
N LEU A 213 -10.94 12.23 14.04
CA LEU A 213 -11.21 10.94 14.70
C LEU A 213 -11.18 11.06 16.23
N GLY A 214 -10.45 12.03 16.80
CA GLY A 214 -10.25 12.17 18.25
C GLY A 214 -9.39 11.07 18.85
N VAL A 215 -8.50 10.46 18.07
CA VAL A 215 -7.68 9.30 18.47
C VAL A 215 -6.29 9.73 18.96
N ASP A 216 -5.76 9.04 19.95
CA ASP A 216 -4.37 9.15 20.39
C ASP A 216 -3.52 8.10 19.65
N TYR A 217 -2.52 8.55 18.90
CA TYR A 217 -1.58 7.72 18.18
C TYR A 217 -0.16 7.75 18.77
N SER A 218 -0.02 8.27 20.00
CA SER A 218 1.29 8.38 20.66
C SER A 218 2.00 7.03 20.80
N VAL A 219 1.25 5.93 20.87
CA VAL A 219 1.75 4.55 20.93
C VAL A 219 2.64 4.22 19.72
N PHE A 220 2.43 4.84 18.56
CA PHE A 220 3.21 4.59 17.35
C PHE A 220 4.68 5.04 17.50
N LYS A 221 5.00 5.97 18.42
CA LYS A 221 6.37 6.39 18.68
C LYS A 221 7.26 5.28 19.24
N ASP A 222 6.64 4.30 19.89
CA ASP A 222 7.34 3.14 20.44
C ASP A 222 7.41 1.97 19.43
N MET A 223 6.73 2.08 18.29
CA MET A 223 6.65 1.04 17.27
C MET A 223 7.60 1.24 16.08
N GLY A 224 8.00 2.48 15.79
CA GLY A 224 8.88 2.78 14.65
C GLY A 224 9.19 4.25 14.48
N THR A 225 9.80 4.60 13.35
CA THR A 225 10.05 6.00 12.96
C THR A 225 8.73 6.66 12.58
N LEU A 226 8.29 7.65 13.37
CA LEU A 226 7.03 8.37 13.15
C LEU A 226 7.24 9.62 12.30
N LEU A 227 6.51 9.72 11.21
CA LEU A 227 6.36 10.91 10.36
C LEU A 227 4.93 11.45 10.46
N GLU A 228 4.80 12.72 10.82
CA GLU A 228 3.51 13.41 10.90
C GLU A 228 3.30 14.27 9.65
N VAL A 229 2.14 14.17 9.01
CA VAL A 229 1.78 14.90 7.81
C VAL A 229 0.40 15.54 7.95
N GLY A 230 0.09 16.52 7.10
CA GLY A 230 -1.25 17.03 6.87
C GLY A 230 -1.81 16.51 5.55
N THR A 231 -3.09 16.75 5.31
CA THR A 231 -3.72 16.46 4.01
C THR A 231 -3.24 17.46 2.97
N THR A 232 -2.72 16.96 1.85
CA THR A 232 -2.34 17.78 0.70
C THR A 232 -3.48 17.80 -0.30
N GLU A 233 -4.21 18.91 -0.34
CA GLU A 233 -5.19 19.20 -1.39
C GLU A 233 -4.43 19.72 -2.63
N ASP A 234 -3.99 18.82 -3.54
CA ASP A 234 -3.43 19.20 -4.84
C ASP A 234 -4.19 18.54 -6.00
#